data_23744b2c667b6e0213a941fdbf541ea8
#
_entry.id   23744b2c667b6e0213a941fdbf541ea8
#
_cell.length_a   1.000
_cell.length_b   1.000
_cell.length_c   1.000
_cell.angle_alpha   90.00
_cell.angle_beta   90.00
_cell.angle_gamma   90.00
#
_symmetry.space_group_name_H-M   'P 1'
#
loop_
_entity.id
_entity.type
_entity.pdbx_description
1 polymer ?
#
loop_
_entity_poly.entity_id
_entity_poly.type
_entity_poly.pdbx_seq_one_letter_code
_entity_poly.pdbx_strand_id
1 'polypeptide(L)'
;MQNEKVICNKFSFAYDSNTFGIHDIDLTIQEGEFIVLTGKSGCGKTTLTRCINGLIPDFFEGTITGSCRVCGMDISEHETGDYSSYVGSVFQDPRSQFFTLHVKTEIPFPSENLGTPSPVIQDRFRNTVKQLNISNLLKKSIFELSSGEKQKVAIASIYTANVQIYVLDETSANLDWEGTKQLKKLLGQLKEQGCTIIISEHKLYYLKDLADRVVILKDGQINTILSGNEFKAQSTNWFHDNGLRQVNLKDIVCNPASVKAATREQVSVRAENLSFGYQSKQLLWKDVSFECQSGDIVGIVGKNGTGKSSLIRVLMGLEKPKSGKISIAGKYASKQQRRHKSFYVMQDVDYQFFAGSVISEMVTGFEKNPTAYERAREILRKFSLEEYEDVHPSTLSGGQKQRLSIALSCMSDAPFLYFDEPTSGLDAENMKLVSETITEQAAAGKIAFVITHDYEFAASLFTSLLVVQDDHSIKRISPDEYRSETLSKIFELEE
;
A
#
# COMPACT_ATOMS: atom_id res chain seq x y z
N MET A 1 -3.58 7.25 -39.06
CA MET A 1 -2.50 7.83 -38.23
C MET A 1 -2.75 7.34 -36.81
N GLN A 2 -1.83 6.66 -36.22
CA GLN A 2 -1.94 6.28 -34.79
C GLN A 2 -2.04 7.58 -33.99
N ASN A 3 -3.04 7.66 -33.11
CA ASN A 3 -3.33 8.88 -32.36
C ASN A 3 -2.49 8.83 -31.07
N GLU A 4 -1.29 9.42 -31.12
CA GLU A 4 -0.35 9.46 -30.00
C GLU A 4 -0.87 10.39 -28.90
N LYS A 5 -1.03 9.86 -27.69
CA LYS A 5 -1.55 10.61 -26.53
C LYS A 5 -0.47 11.19 -25.66
N VAL A 6 0.67 10.50 -25.55
CA VAL A 6 1.85 11.00 -24.82
C VAL A 6 3.09 10.79 -25.68
N ILE A 7 3.90 11.81 -25.82
CA ILE A 7 5.18 11.77 -26.55
C ILE A 7 6.23 12.48 -25.72
N CYS A 8 7.16 11.73 -25.15
CA CYS A 8 8.36 12.26 -24.49
C CYS A 8 9.58 11.97 -25.34
N ASN A 9 10.38 12.99 -25.66
CA ASN A 9 11.60 12.88 -26.46
C ASN A 9 12.79 13.42 -25.64
N LYS A 10 13.71 12.53 -25.23
CA LYS A 10 14.85 12.83 -24.35
C LYS A 10 14.46 13.75 -23.20
N PHE A 11 13.28 13.46 -22.65
CA PHE A 11 12.69 14.29 -21.63
C PHE A 11 13.34 14.05 -20.28
N SER A 12 13.73 15.12 -19.60
CA SER A 12 14.30 15.06 -18.24
C SER A 12 13.65 16.10 -17.35
N PHE A 13 13.49 15.76 -16.09
CA PHE A 13 13.05 16.67 -15.04
C PHE A 13 13.85 16.45 -13.77
N ALA A 14 14.42 17.53 -13.22
CA ALA A 14 15.09 17.55 -11.93
C ALA A 14 14.39 18.53 -10.99
N TYR A 15 14.07 18.09 -9.77
CA TYR A 15 13.55 18.97 -8.72
C TYR A 15 14.63 19.99 -8.31
N ASP A 16 14.23 21.19 -7.87
CA ASP A 16 15.17 22.30 -7.54
C ASP A 16 16.16 21.98 -6.42
N SER A 17 15.92 20.93 -5.65
CA SER A 17 16.81 20.43 -4.60
C SER A 17 18.04 19.63 -5.11
N ASN A 18 18.36 19.67 -6.40
CA ASN A 18 19.34 18.79 -7.05
C ASN A 18 19.03 17.28 -6.93
N THR A 19 17.80 16.95 -6.60
CA THR A 19 17.34 15.57 -6.52
C THR A 19 16.89 15.14 -7.92
N PHE A 20 17.51 14.09 -8.47
CA PHE A 20 17.10 13.54 -9.75
C PHE A 20 15.65 13.09 -9.71
N GLY A 21 14.83 13.58 -10.62
CA GLY A 21 13.49 13.10 -10.89
C GLY A 21 13.52 11.98 -11.94
N ILE A 22 13.59 12.38 -13.20
CA ILE A 22 13.71 11.48 -14.37
C ILE A 22 14.63 12.10 -15.41
N HIS A 23 15.31 11.28 -16.20
CA HIS A 23 16.22 11.78 -17.24
C HIS A 23 16.22 10.89 -18.49
N ASP A 24 16.40 11.51 -19.64
CA ASP A 24 16.48 10.86 -20.95
C ASP A 24 15.31 9.90 -21.24
N ILE A 25 14.08 10.33 -20.91
CA ILE A 25 12.87 9.55 -21.16
C ILE A 25 12.49 9.68 -22.64
N ASP A 26 12.51 8.56 -23.36
CA ASP A 26 11.97 8.39 -24.69
C ASP A 26 10.75 7.44 -24.61
N LEU A 27 9.53 7.99 -24.67
CA LEU A 27 8.30 7.21 -24.49
C LEU A 27 7.17 7.78 -25.36
N THR A 28 6.56 6.91 -26.17
CA THR A 28 5.33 7.23 -26.90
C THR A 28 4.21 6.29 -26.44
N ILE A 29 3.05 6.84 -26.07
CA ILE A 29 1.86 6.09 -25.67
C ILE A 29 0.74 6.37 -26.66
N GLN A 30 0.14 5.30 -27.19
CA GLN A 30 -0.92 5.36 -28.18
C GLN A 30 -2.30 5.44 -27.53
N GLU A 31 -3.30 5.95 -28.27
CA GLU A 31 -4.69 5.94 -27.83
C GLU A 31 -5.18 4.52 -27.57
N GLY A 32 -5.87 4.33 -26.44
CA GLY A 32 -6.43 3.03 -26.04
C GLY A 32 -5.41 2.05 -25.46
N GLU A 33 -4.15 2.45 -25.30
CA GLU A 33 -3.08 1.59 -24.76
C GLU A 33 -3.13 1.52 -23.23
N PHE A 34 -2.91 0.31 -22.71
CA PHE A 34 -2.77 0.06 -21.27
C PHE A 34 -1.29 -0.09 -20.90
N ILE A 35 -0.72 0.93 -20.27
CA ILE A 35 0.68 0.99 -19.86
C ILE A 35 0.81 0.76 -18.36
N VAL A 36 1.69 -0.16 -17.96
CA VAL A 36 2.10 -0.34 -16.57
C VAL A 36 3.50 0.24 -16.39
N LEU A 37 3.63 1.20 -15.49
CA LEU A 37 4.92 1.74 -15.04
C LEU A 37 5.33 1.01 -13.76
N THR A 38 6.52 0.39 -13.75
CA THR A 38 7.02 -0.32 -12.58
C THR A 38 8.52 -0.10 -12.39
N GLY A 39 9.03 -0.54 -11.25
CA GLY A 39 10.42 -0.36 -10.83
C GLY A 39 10.53 -0.15 -9.34
N LYS A 40 11.74 -0.04 -8.80
CA LYS A 40 12.00 0.19 -7.38
C LYS A 40 11.36 1.51 -6.88
N SER A 41 11.16 1.63 -5.59
CA SER A 41 10.74 2.89 -4.96
C SER A 41 11.78 3.98 -5.25
N GLY A 42 11.31 5.18 -5.59
CA GLY A 42 12.19 6.30 -5.95
C GLY A 42 12.77 6.28 -7.37
N CYS A 43 12.45 5.30 -8.22
CA CYS A 43 12.98 5.23 -9.59
C CYS A 43 12.34 6.22 -10.59
N GLY A 44 11.45 7.13 -10.16
CA GLY A 44 10.87 8.16 -11.01
C GLY A 44 9.45 7.89 -11.54
N LYS A 45 8.76 6.80 -11.14
CA LYS A 45 7.37 6.48 -11.58
C LYS A 45 6.41 7.64 -11.33
N THR A 46 6.33 8.09 -10.07
CA THR A 46 5.44 9.20 -9.66
C THR A 46 5.85 10.52 -10.33
N THR A 47 7.13 10.75 -10.58
CA THR A 47 7.57 11.93 -11.34
C THR A 47 7.07 11.88 -12.78
N LEU A 48 7.17 10.74 -13.46
CA LEU A 48 6.66 10.58 -14.81
C LEU A 48 5.12 10.72 -14.86
N THR A 49 4.39 10.15 -13.90
CA THR A 49 2.92 10.32 -13.83
C THR A 49 2.54 11.78 -13.57
N ARG A 50 3.32 12.53 -12.75
CA ARG A 50 3.12 13.97 -12.52
C ARG A 50 3.40 14.83 -13.75
N CYS A 51 4.32 14.43 -14.61
CA CYS A 51 4.50 15.09 -15.90
C CYS A 51 3.29 14.84 -16.83
N ILE A 52 2.80 13.61 -16.89
CA ILE A 52 1.69 13.23 -17.78
C ILE A 52 0.37 13.90 -17.35
N ASN A 53 0.14 14.11 -16.06
CA ASN A 53 -1.07 14.75 -15.57
C ASN A 53 -0.94 16.28 -15.42
N GLY A 54 0.17 16.86 -15.88
CA GLY A 54 0.40 18.31 -15.87
C GLY A 54 0.69 18.93 -14.51
N LEU A 55 0.95 18.13 -13.45
CA LEU A 55 1.36 18.67 -12.15
C LEU A 55 2.80 19.17 -12.13
N ILE A 56 3.62 18.72 -13.06
CA ILE A 56 4.95 19.26 -13.35
C ILE A 56 4.84 20.08 -14.63
N PRO A 57 5.31 21.34 -14.66
CA PRO A 57 6.10 22.00 -13.60
C PRO A 57 5.30 22.84 -12.58
N ASP A 58 4.00 23.02 -12.74
CA ASP A 58 3.22 24.03 -11.98
C ASP A 58 3.23 23.83 -10.45
N PHE A 59 2.97 22.60 -10.00
CA PHE A 59 2.92 22.29 -8.56
C PHE A 59 4.26 21.77 -8.02
N PHE A 60 5.11 21.27 -8.90
CA PHE A 60 6.43 20.77 -8.56
C PHE A 60 7.45 21.49 -9.42
N GLU A 61 8.04 22.53 -8.85
CA GLU A 61 9.06 23.34 -9.51
C GLU A 61 10.34 22.52 -9.77
N GLY A 62 11.00 22.83 -10.88
CA GLY A 62 12.22 22.16 -11.26
C GLY A 62 12.67 22.50 -12.68
N THR A 63 13.76 21.88 -13.11
CA THR A 63 14.36 22.10 -14.42
C THR A 63 13.95 21.03 -15.41
N ILE A 64 13.37 21.46 -16.54
CA ILE A 64 12.98 20.61 -17.68
C ILE A 64 14.02 20.70 -18.79
N THR A 65 14.37 19.56 -19.40
CA THR A 65 15.10 19.47 -20.68
C THR A 65 14.44 18.43 -21.59
N GLY A 66 14.62 18.55 -22.89
CA GLY A 66 13.89 17.75 -23.88
C GLY A 66 12.44 18.25 -24.04
N SER A 67 11.52 17.38 -24.45
CA SER A 67 10.08 17.72 -24.61
C SER A 67 9.18 16.57 -24.18
N CYS A 68 8.05 16.89 -23.56
CA CYS A 68 7.00 15.93 -23.26
C CYS A 68 5.63 16.55 -23.64
N ARG A 69 4.91 15.90 -24.55
CA ARG A 69 3.59 16.34 -25.02
C ARG A 69 2.53 15.36 -24.59
N VAL A 70 1.44 15.89 -24.06
CA VAL A 70 0.26 15.12 -23.64
C VAL A 70 -0.94 15.66 -24.39
N CYS A 71 -1.62 14.81 -25.15
CA CYS A 71 -2.72 15.20 -26.05
C CYS A 71 -2.34 16.36 -26.98
N GLY A 72 -1.08 16.40 -27.44
CA GLY A 72 -0.55 17.42 -28.33
C GLY A 72 -0.05 18.71 -27.65
N MET A 73 -0.30 18.89 -26.36
CA MET A 73 0.13 20.04 -25.55
C MET A 73 1.48 19.77 -24.88
N ASP A 74 2.45 20.68 -25.03
CA ASP A 74 3.74 20.58 -24.38
C ASP A 74 3.63 20.99 -22.90
N ILE A 75 4.16 20.18 -21.99
CA ILE A 75 4.02 20.44 -20.55
C ILE A 75 4.79 21.67 -20.06
N SER A 76 5.73 22.18 -20.84
CA SER A 76 6.46 23.42 -20.54
C SER A 76 5.73 24.70 -20.96
N GLU A 77 4.65 24.58 -21.76
CA GLU A 77 3.92 25.70 -22.36
C GLU A 77 2.48 25.83 -21.85
N HIS A 78 1.98 24.85 -21.09
CA HIS A 78 0.57 24.77 -20.65
C HIS A 78 0.48 24.56 -19.14
N GLU A 79 -0.57 25.12 -18.52
CA GLU A 79 -0.85 24.98 -17.11
C GLU A 79 -1.62 23.69 -16.80
N THR A 80 -1.54 23.22 -15.54
CA THR A 80 -2.25 22.01 -15.06
C THR A 80 -3.75 22.03 -15.41
N GLY A 81 -4.37 23.21 -15.38
CA GLY A 81 -5.78 23.39 -15.72
C GLY A 81 -6.14 22.96 -17.15
N ASP A 82 -5.23 23.15 -18.11
CA ASP A 82 -5.45 22.80 -19.53
C ASP A 82 -5.58 21.27 -19.73
N TYR A 83 -4.89 20.49 -18.88
CA TYR A 83 -4.91 19.02 -18.93
C TYR A 83 -6.18 18.41 -18.31
N SER A 84 -6.88 19.16 -17.45
CA SER A 84 -8.00 18.65 -16.64
C SER A 84 -9.14 18.03 -17.44
N SER A 85 -9.35 18.44 -18.68
CA SER A 85 -10.36 17.88 -19.60
C SER A 85 -9.87 16.64 -20.37
N TYR A 86 -8.58 16.33 -20.34
CA TYR A 86 -7.97 15.23 -21.10
C TYR A 86 -7.44 14.13 -20.20
N VAL A 87 -6.93 14.48 -19.03
CA VAL A 87 -6.26 13.56 -18.11
C VAL A 87 -6.98 13.52 -16.77
N GLY A 88 -7.38 12.34 -16.35
CA GLY A 88 -7.94 12.10 -15.01
C GLY A 88 -6.96 11.31 -14.16
N SER A 89 -6.70 11.79 -12.95
CA SER A 89 -5.74 11.18 -12.04
C SER A 89 -6.41 10.53 -10.84
N VAL A 90 -5.91 9.34 -10.44
CA VAL A 90 -6.20 8.73 -9.14
C VAL A 90 -4.89 8.61 -8.38
N PHE A 91 -4.80 9.31 -7.26
CA PHE A 91 -3.60 9.33 -6.43
C PHE A 91 -3.54 8.11 -5.49
N GLN A 92 -2.35 7.82 -4.99
CA GLN A 92 -2.07 6.75 -4.03
C GLN A 92 -2.98 6.83 -2.79
N ASP A 93 -3.16 8.04 -2.24
CA ASP A 93 -4.16 8.31 -1.20
C ASP A 93 -5.38 9.02 -1.80
N PRO A 94 -6.49 8.32 -2.03
CA PRO A 94 -7.69 8.93 -2.60
C PRO A 94 -8.32 9.99 -1.69
N ARG A 95 -7.97 10.05 -0.39
CA ARG A 95 -8.46 11.07 0.54
C ARG A 95 -8.00 12.47 0.14
N SER A 96 -6.83 12.59 -0.46
CA SER A 96 -6.25 13.87 -0.89
C SER A 96 -6.97 14.50 -2.08
N GLN A 97 -7.80 13.74 -2.81
CA GLN A 97 -8.48 14.22 -4.01
C GLN A 97 -9.99 14.44 -3.84
N PHE A 98 -10.58 14.16 -2.66
CA PHE A 98 -12.00 14.37 -2.43
C PHE A 98 -12.28 15.80 -1.96
N PHE A 99 -13.27 16.43 -2.60
CA PHE A 99 -13.68 17.79 -2.33
C PHE A 99 -15.03 17.89 -1.62
N THR A 100 -15.88 16.88 -1.74
CA THR A 100 -17.22 16.89 -1.15
C THR A 100 -17.34 15.92 0.01
N LEU A 101 -18.43 16.03 0.78
CA LEU A 101 -18.67 15.18 1.95
C LEU A 101 -19.38 13.86 1.60
N HIS A 102 -20.03 13.78 0.44
CA HIS A 102 -20.90 12.67 0.07
C HIS A 102 -20.54 12.10 -1.29
N VAL A 103 -20.60 10.79 -1.43
CA VAL A 103 -20.33 10.07 -2.67
C VAL A 103 -21.16 10.59 -3.85
N LYS A 104 -22.46 10.87 -3.61
CA LYS A 104 -23.38 11.36 -4.65
C LYS A 104 -22.96 12.69 -5.27
N THR A 105 -22.33 13.55 -4.49
CA THR A 105 -21.83 14.87 -4.95
C THR A 105 -20.39 14.79 -5.46
N GLU A 106 -19.59 13.86 -4.95
CA GLU A 106 -18.20 13.68 -5.36
C GLU A 106 -18.06 13.15 -6.80
N ILE A 107 -18.89 12.19 -7.18
CA ILE A 107 -18.80 11.56 -8.50
C ILE A 107 -19.02 12.56 -9.65
N PRO A 108 -20.02 13.44 -9.66
CA PRO A 108 -20.22 14.44 -10.71
C PRO A 108 -19.29 15.66 -10.61
N PHE A 109 -18.64 15.88 -9.47
CA PHE A 109 -17.89 17.10 -9.18
C PHE A 109 -16.84 17.48 -10.25
N PRO A 110 -16.00 16.58 -10.79
CA PRO A 110 -15.06 16.95 -11.84
C PRO A 110 -15.76 17.42 -13.12
N SER A 111 -16.88 16.79 -13.51
CA SER A 111 -17.67 17.21 -14.68
C SER A 111 -18.30 18.59 -14.48
N GLU A 112 -18.73 18.92 -13.25
CA GLU A 112 -19.27 20.23 -12.91
C GLU A 112 -18.19 21.30 -13.03
N ASN A 113 -16.98 21.05 -12.53
CA ASN A 113 -15.85 21.97 -12.65
C ASN A 113 -15.42 22.21 -14.10
N LEU A 114 -15.53 21.19 -14.97
CA LEU A 114 -15.27 21.32 -16.40
C LEU A 114 -16.40 22.06 -17.17
N GLY A 115 -17.45 22.53 -16.48
CA GLY A 115 -18.56 23.24 -17.12
C GLY A 115 -19.45 22.36 -18.01
N THR A 116 -19.41 21.02 -17.81
CA THR A 116 -20.25 20.09 -18.58
C THR A 116 -21.73 20.38 -18.33
N PRO A 117 -22.60 20.41 -19.38
CA PRO A 117 -24.03 20.68 -19.19
C PRO A 117 -24.72 19.66 -18.27
N SER A 118 -25.57 20.13 -17.36
CA SER A 118 -26.23 19.31 -16.33
C SER A 118 -26.94 18.05 -16.87
N PRO A 119 -27.66 18.06 -18.00
CA PRO A 119 -28.24 16.83 -18.55
C PRO A 119 -27.20 15.78 -18.91
N VAL A 120 -26.05 16.20 -19.46
CA VAL A 120 -24.93 15.31 -19.84
C VAL A 120 -24.31 14.70 -18.58
N ILE A 121 -24.09 15.52 -17.53
CA ILE A 121 -23.59 15.04 -16.24
C ILE A 121 -24.51 13.97 -15.66
N GLN A 122 -25.82 14.20 -15.67
CA GLN A 122 -26.79 13.24 -15.14
C GLN A 122 -26.79 11.91 -15.88
N ASP A 123 -26.64 11.93 -17.21
CA ASP A 123 -26.55 10.73 -18.01
C ASP A 123 -25.24 9.95 -17.73
N ARG A 124 -24.10 10.66 -17.74
CA ARG A 124 -22.81 10.08 -17.40
C ARG A 124 -22.80 9.51 -15.98
N PHE A 125 -23.32 10.24 -15.00
CA PHE A 125 -23.46 9.78 -13.62
C PHE A 125 -24.27 8.49 -13.51
N ARG A 126 -25.45 8.42 -14.14
CA ARG A 126 -26.28 7.19 -14.12
C ARG A 126 -25.55 6.02 -14.75
N ASN A 127 -24.86 6.24 -15.86
CA ASN A 127 -24.07 5.20 -16.53
C ASN A 127 -22.91 4.74 -15.67
N THR A 128 -22.14 5.66 -15.07
CA THR A 128 -21.04 5.38 -14.14
C THR A 128 -21.51 4.52 -12.98
N VAL A 129 -22.58 4.95 -12.30
CA VAL A 129 -23.14 4.23 -11.13
C VAL A 129 -23.53 2.80 -11.49
N LYS A 130 -24.14 2.62 -12.67
CA LYS A 130 -24.54 1.28 -13.16
C LYS A 130 -23.36 0.42 -13.54
N GLN A 131 -22.40 0.95 -14.32
CA GLN A 131 -21.26 0.19 -14.83
C GLN A 131 -20.30 -0.22 -13.72
N LEU A 132 -20.03 0.70 -12.78
CA LEU A 132 -19.12 0.42 -11.66
C LEU A 132 -19.80 -0.25 -10.46
N ASN A 133 -21.11 -0.48 -10.56
CA ASN A 133 -21.92 -1.12 -9.50
C ASN A 133 -21.73 -0.48 -8.11
N ILE A 134 -21.86 0.87 -8.05
CA ILE A 134 -21.63 1.67 -6.83
C ILE A 134 -22.90 2.31 -6.24
N SER A 135 -24.07 1.85 -6.65
CA SER A 135 -25.36 2.39 -6.20
C SER A 135 -25.54 2.32 -4.68
N ASN A 136 -24.99 1.30 -4.02
CA ASN A 136 -24.99 1.13 -2.56
C ASN A 136 -24.15 2.18 -1.82
N LEU A 137 -23.22 2.84 -2.49
CA LEU A 137 -22.32 3.84 -1.90
C LEU A 137 -22.91 5.25 -1.94
N LEU A 138 -23.87 5.55 -2.81
CA LEU A 138 -24.37 6.91 -3.07
C LEU A 138 -24.91 7.66 -1.84
N LYS A 139 -25.39 6.92 -0.85
CA LYS A 139 -25.94 7.53 0.39
C LYS A 139 -24.90 7.69 1.50
N LYS A 140 -23.70 7.17 1.29
CA LYS A 140 -22.62 7.22 2.29
C LYS A 140 -21.90 8.58 2.28
N SER A 141 -21.38 8.97 3.43
CA SER A 141 -20.35 9.97 3.54
C SER A 141 -19.01 9.38 3.05
N ILE A 142 -18.14 10.23 2.48
CA ILE A 142 -16.77 9.84 2.08
C ILE A 142 -15.98 9.28 3.28
N PHE A 143 -16.25 9.79 4.48
CA PHE A 143 -15.57 9.35 5.72
C PHE A 143 -16.00 7.95 6.19
N GLU A 144 -17.17 7.47 5.76
CA GLU A 144 -17.68 6.13 6.08
C GLU A 144 -17.18 5.04 5.14
N LEU A 145 -16.45 5.42 4.08
CA LEU A 145 -15.97 4.48 3.07
C LEU A 145 -14.72 3.75 3.53
N SER A 146 -14.66 2.45 3.22
CA SER A 146 -13.41 1.68 3.26
C SER A 146 -12.42 2.17 2.20
N SER A 147 -11.13 1.81 2.33
CA SER A 147 -10.11 2.18 1.36
C SER A 147 -10.48 1.75 -0.07
N GLY A 148 -11.00 0.53 -0.26
CA GLY A 148 -11.44 0.05 -1.58
C GLY A 148 -12.67 0.80 -2.12
N GLU A 149 -13.62 1.17 -1.25
CA GLU A 149 -14.76 2.00 -1.66
C GLU A 149 -14.32 3.42 -2.05
N LYS A 150 -13.34 4.00 -1.35
CA LYS A 150 -12.74 5.30 -1.72
C LYS A 150 -12.07 5.24 -3.10
N GLN A 151 -11.29 4.21 -3.38
CA GLN A 151 -10.69 4.02 -4.71
C GLN A 151 -11.75 3.92 -5.81
N LYS A 152 -12.83 3.16 -5.57
CA LYS A 152 -13.95 3.09 -6.53
C LYS A 152 -14.60 4.44 -6.77
N VAL A 153 -14.80 5.24 -5.74
CA VAL A 153 -15.40 6.58 -5.88
C VAL A 153 -14.46 7.50 -6.63
N ALA A 154 -13.15 7.48 -6.33
CA ALA A 154 -12.15 8.27 -7.05
C ALA A 154 -12.12 7.94 -8.55
N ILE A 155 -12.10 6.65 -8.91
CA ILE A 155 -12.18 6.21 -10.31
C ILE A 155 -13.52 6.61 -10.93
N ALA A 156 -14.63 6.49 -10.20
CA ALA A 156 -15.95 6.87 -10.68
C ALA A 156 -16.04 8.38 -11.01
N SER A 157 -15.38 9.23 -10.23
CA SER A 157 -15.36 10.68 -10.44
C SER A 157 -14.66 11.02 -11.76
N ILE A 158 -13.47 10.48 -12.01
CA ILE A 158 -12.76 10.72 -13.27
C ILE A 158 -13.44 10.04 -14.47
N TYR A 159 -14.08 8.88 -14.26
CA TYR A 159 -14.85 8.20 -15.30
C TYR A 159 -16.07 9.03 -15.73
N THR A 160 -16.76 9.67 -14.78
CA THR A 160 -17.88 10.58 -15.06
C THR A 160 -17.43 11.81 -15.83
N ALA A 161 -16.21 12.30 -15.60
CA ALA A 161 -15.62 13.40 -16.37
C ALA A 161 -15.38 13.05 -17.83
N ASN A 162 -15.27 11.75 -18.17
CA ASN A 162 -15.08 11.25 -19.54
C ASN A 162 -13.78 11.74 -20.18
N VAL A 163 -12.69 11.62 -19.44
CA VAL A 163 -11.34 11.98 -19.88
C VAL A 163 -10.77 10.96 -20.88
N GLN A 164 -9.71 11.33 -21.57
CA GLN A 164 -9.07 10.49 -22.60
C GLN A 164 -7.98 9.59 -22.03
N ILE A 165 -7.29 10.07 -20.99
CA ILE A 165 -6.17 9.38 -20.34
C ILE A 165 -6.48 9.23 -18.85
N TYR A 166 -6.31 8.02 -18.34
CA TYR A 166 -6.43 7.68 -16.93
C TYR A 166 -5.04 7.42 -16.35
N VAL A 167 -4.59 8.26 -15.42
CA VAL A 167 -3.32 8.11 -14.71
C VAL A 167 -3.60 7.63 -13.30
N LEU A 168 -3.12 6.45 -12.95
CA LEU A 168 -3.33 5.83 -11.64
C LEU A 168 -1.97 5.62 -10.96
N ASP A 169 -1.81 6.13 -9.75
CA ASP A 169 -0.55 5.99 -8.99
C ASP A 169 -0.77 5.11 -7.76
N GLU A 170 -0.19 3.91 -7.75
CA GLU A 170 -0.20 2.90 -6.68
C GLU A 170 -1.59 2.65 -6.06
N THR A 171 -2.61 2.56 -6.90
CA THR A 171 -4.01 2.49 -6.48
C THR A 171 -4.39 1.21 -5.73
N SER A 172 -3.59 0.14 -5.81
CA SER A 172 -3.82 -1.11 -5.10
C SER A 172 -3.18 -1.20 -3.72
N ALA A 173 -2.41 -0.20 -3.29
CA ALA A 173 -1.58 -0.26 -2.09
C ALA A 173 -2.36 -0.65 -0.82
N ASN A 174 -3.55 -0.06 -0.62
CA ASN A 174 -4.40 -0.25 0.56
C ASN A 174 -5.61 -1.18 0.31
N LEU A 175 -5.61 -1.94 -0.79
CA LEU A 175 -6.70 -2.85 -1.11
C LEU A 175 -6.43 -4.26 -0.60
N ASP A 176 -7.48 -4.88 -0.05
CA ASP A 176 -7.52 -6.32 0.18
C ASP A 176 -7.66 -7.07 -1.15
N TRP A 177 -7.64 -8.39 -1.09
CA TRP A 177 -7.73 -9.25 -2.27
C TRP A 177 -8.99 -8.98 -3.09
N GLU A 178 -10.14 -8.90 -2.43
CA GLU A 178 -11.43 -8.62 -3.09
C GLU A 178 -11.45 -7.21 -3.73
N GLY A 179 -10.92 -6.21 -3.03
CA GLY A 179 -10.76 -4.85 -3.57
C GLY A 179 -9.88 -4.82 -4.81
N THR A 180 -8.78 -5.57 -4.81
CA THR A 180 -7.86 -5.67 -5.96
C THR A 180 -8.51 -6.39 -7.15
N LYS A 181 -9.28 -7.47 -6.91
CA LYS A 181 -10.05 -8.18 -7.94
C LYS A 181 -11.10 -7.25 -8.60
N GLN A 182 -11.76 -6.43 -7.79
CA GLN A 182 -12.71 -5.44 -8.28
C GLN A 182 -12.03 -4.33 -9.07
N LEU A 183 -10.85 -3.86 -8.63
CA LEU A 183 -10.04 -2.89 -9.39
C LEU A 183 -9.61 -3.48 -10.75
N LYS A 184 -9.10 -4.72 -10.78
CA LYS A 184 -8.75 -5.42 -12.04
C LYS A 184 -9.93 -5.44 -13.01
N LYS A 185 -11.12 -5.81 -12.52
CA LYS A 185 -12.34 -5.85 -13.35
C LYS A 185 -12.68 -4.48 -13.91
N LEU A 186 -12.60 -3.44 -13.08
CA LEU A 186 -12.88 -2.06 -13.50
C LEU A 186 -11.90 -1.58 -14.57
N LEU A 187 -10.59 -1.80 -14.36
CA LEU A 187 -9.57 -1.45 -15.34
C LEU A 187 -9.76 -2.20 -16.67
N GLY A 188 -10.17 -3.48 -16.61
CA GLY A 188 -10.54 -4.24 -17.81
C GLY A 188 -11.70 -3.60 -18.57
N GLN A 189 -12.75 -3.15 -17.89
CA GLN A 189 -13.88 -2.46 -18.51
C GLN A 189 -13.47 -1.14 -19.19
N LEU A 190 -12.59 -0.36 -18.54
CA LEU A 190 -12.06 0.88 -19.14
C LEU A 190 -11.22 0.58 -20.38
N LYS A 191 -10.39 -0.46 -20.35
CA LYS A 191 -9.61 -0.92 -21.50
C LYS A 191 -10.49 -1.35 -22.66
N GLU A 192 -11.52 -2.16 -22.41
CA GLU A 192 -12.50 -2.60 -23.42
C GLU A 192 -13.25 -1.43 -24.09
N GLN A 193 -13.38 -0.30 -23.39
CA GLN A 193 -13.97 0.94 -23.92
C GLN A 193 -12.97 1.80 -24.70
N GLY A 194 -11.73 1.35 -24.86
CA GLY A 194 -10.69 2.06 -25.59
C GLY A 194 -10.05 3.22 -24.82
N CYS A 195 -10.21 3.27 -23.48
CA CYS A 195 -9.54 4.28 -22.66
C CYS A 195 -8.03 4.05 -22.64
N THR A 196 -7.25 5.15 -22.72
CA THR A 196 -5.81 5.10 -22.52
C THR A 196 -5.53 5.07 -21.01
N ILE A 197 -4.82 4.05 -20.54
CA ILE A 197 -4.58 3.84 -19.10
C ILE A 197 -3.09 3.77 -18.84
N ILE A 198 -2.63 4.58 -17.88
CA ILE A 198 -1.24 4.60 -17.42
C ILE A 198 -1.30 4.36 -15.91
N ILE A 199 -0.78 3.23 -15.47
CA ILE A 199 -0.80 2.85 -14.07
C ILE A 199 0.61 2.60 -13.53
N SER A 200 0.98 3.32 -12.46
CA SER A 200 2.19 3.07 -11.68
C SER A 200 1.87 2.06 -10.59
N GLU A 201 2.60 0.94 -10.53
CA GLU A 201 2.29 -0.13 -9.57
C GLU A 201 3.51 -0.96 -9.18
N HIS A 202 3.47 -1.47 -7.93
CA HIS A 202 4.36 -2.49 -7.42
C HIS A 202 3.73 -3.90 -7.44
N LYS A 203 2.43 -4.03 -7.16
CA LYS A 203 1.71 -5.31 -7.22
C LYS A 203 1.31 -5.61 -8.66
N LEU A 204 2.08 -6.45 -9.35
CA LEU A 204 1.95 -6.64 -10.80
C LEU A 204 1.01 -7.79 -11.19
N TYR A 205 0.72 -8.71 -10.26
CA TYR A 205 -0.02 -9.94 -10.54
C TYR A 205 -1.42 -9.72 -11.12
N TYR A 206 -2.13 -8.67 -10.71
CA TYR A 206 -3.48 -8.39 -11.16
C TYR A 206 -3.53 -7.65 -12.51
N LEU A 207 -2.40 -7.03 -12.93
CA LEU A 207 -2.27 -6.27 -14.16
C LEU A 207 -1.73 -7.07 -15.35
N LYS A 208 -1.17 -8.25 -15.09
CA LYS A 208 -0.47 -9.05 -16.10
C LYS A 208 -1.27 -9.34 -17.36
N ASP A 209 -2.62 -9.48 -17.24
CA ASP A 209 -3.50 -9.76 -18.35
C ASP A 209 -4.09 -8.50 -19.00
N LEU A 210 -3.90 -7.34 -18.38
CA LEU A 210 -4.40 -6.06 -18.85
C LEU A 210 -3.34 -5.25 -19.60
N ALA A 211 -2.07 -5.37 -19.22
CA ALA A 211 -0.98 -4.58 -19.78
C ALA A 211 -0.74 -4.90 -21.25
N ASP A 212 -0.75 -3.86 -22.09
CA ASP A 212 -0.24 -3.95 -23.48
C ASP A 212 1.27 -3.80 -23.48
N ARG A 213 1.81 -2.87 -22.70
CA ARG A 213 3.24 -2.73 -22.43
C ARG A 213 3.51 -2.49 -20.95
N VAL A 214 4.67 -2.94 -20.52
CA VAL A 214 5.23 -2.68 -19.18
C VAL A 214 6.52 -1.91 -19.34
N VAL A 215 6.57 -0.73 -18.77
CA VAL A 215 7.73 0.18 -18.76
C VAL A 215 8.42 0.06 -17.40
N ILE A 216 9.63 -0.41 -17.39
CA ILE A 216 10.42 -0.62 -16.18
C ILE A 216 11.40 0.54 -16.05
N LEU A 217 11.21 1.34 -14.99
CA LEU A 217 12.10 2.44 -14.66
C LEU A 217 13.17 2.00 -13.66
N LYS A 218 14.37 2.53 -13.85
CA LYS A 218 15.49 2.35 -12.94
C LYS A 218 16.30 3.64 -12.90
N ASP A 219 16.60 4.15 -11.70
CA ASP A 219 17.45 5.31 -11.48
C ASP A 219 17.07 6.54 -12.34
N GLY A 220 15.76 6.79 -12.50
CA GLY A 220 15.23 7.92 -13.27
C GLY A 220 15.12 7.70 -14.78
N GLN A 221 15.52 6.55 -15.32
CA GLN A 221 15.47 6.23 -16.75
C GLN A 221 14.55 5.05 -17.06
N ILE A 222 14.16 4.92 -18.32
CA ILE A 222 13.54 3.71 -18.83
C ILE A 222 14.64 2.66 -19.05
N ASN A 223 14.63 1.63 -18.21
CA ASN A 223 15.57 0.53 -18.33
C ASN A 223 15.13 -0.47 -19.42
N THR A 224 13.84 -0.78 -19.49
CA THR A 224 13.30 -1.77 -20.42
C THR A 224 11.83 -1.52 -20.68
N ILE A 225 11.38 -1.75 -21.90
CA ILE A 225 9.95 -1.78 -22.27
C ILE A 225 9.66 -3.18 -22.80
N LEU A 226 8.71 -3.86 -22.21
CA LEU A 226 8.25 -5.19 -22.61
C LEU A 226 6.79 -5.13 -23.06
N SER A 227 6.43 -5.89 -24.07
CA SER A 227 5.02 -6.19 -24.35
C SER A 227 4.40 -6.99 -23.19
N GLY A 228 3.09 -6.93 -23.00
CA GLY A 228 2.41 -7.71 -21.97
C GLY A 228 2.70 -9.22 -22.05
N ASN A 229 2.89 -9.77 -23.25
CA ASN A 229 3.22 -11.18 -23.44
C ASN A 229 4.66 -11.50 -23.03
N GLU A 230 5.62 -10.66 -23.42
CA GLU A 230 7.03 -10.81 -23.00
C GLU A 230 7.15 -10.69 -21.48
N PHE A 231 6.42 -9.77 -20.87
CA PHE A 231 6.41 -9.60 -19.43
C PHE A 231 5.88 -10.83 -18.68
N LYS A 232 4.76 -11.42 -19.14
CA LYS A 232 4.20 -12.64 -18.57
C LYS A 232 5.13 -13.86 -18.68
N ALA A 233 5.95 -13.88 -19.72
CA ALA A 233 6.86 -14.99 -20.01
C ALA A 233 8.15 -14.94 -19.16
N GLN A 234 8.38 -13.85 -18.40
CA GLN A 234 9.58 -13.74 -17.56
C GLN A 234 9.56 -14.73 -16.40
N SER A 235 10.74 -15.24 -16.04
CA SER A 235 10.91 -16.17 -14.94
C SER A 235 10.82 -15.48 -13.57
N THR A 236 10.52 -16.24 -12.52
CA THR A 236 10.55 -15.79 -11.13
C THR A 236 11.89 -15.15 -10.77
N ASN A 237 13.01 -15.72 -11.22
CA ASN A 237 14.35 -15.16 -10.98
C ASN A 237 14.51 -13.80 -11.66
N TRP A 238 13.98 -13.62 -12.86
CA TRP A 238 14.06 -12.36 -13.56
C TRP A 238 13.38 -11.22 -12.79
N PHE A 239 12.18 -11.46 -12.20
CA PHE A 239 11.51 -10.50 -11.34
C PHE A 239 12.35 -10.14 -10.12
N HIS A 240 12.92 -11.15 -9.48
CA HIS A 240 13.81 -10.96 -8.33
C HIS A 240 15.05 -10.13 -8.68
N ASP A 241 15.75 -10.45 -9.78
CA ASP A 241 16.97 -9.77 -10.21
C ASP A 241 16.73 -8.30 -10.60
N ASN A 242 15.51 -7.97 -11.06
CA ASN A 242 15.09 -6.61 -11.35
C ASN A 242 14.45 -5.89 -10.14
N GLY A 243 14.38 -6.51 -8.97
CA GLY A 243 13.77 -5.93 -7.78
C GLY A 243 12.26 -5.71 -7.90
N LEU A 244 11.60 -6.51 -8.75
CA LEU A 244 10.16 -6.44 -9.01
C LEU A 244 9.40 -7.50 -8.23
N ARG A 245 8.15 -7.22 -7.94
CA ARG A 245 7.23 -8.16 -7.32
C ARG A 245 6.75 -9.23 -8.31
N GLN A 246 6.41 -10.41 -7.76
CA GLN A 246 6.01 -11.54 -8.58
C GLN A 246 4.68 -11.33 -9.31
N VAL A 247 4.63 -11.83 -10.53
CA VAL A 247 3.43 -11.78 -11.38
C VAL A 247 2.60 -13.06 -11.23
N ASN A 248 3.26 -14.19 -11.01
CA ASN A 248 2.62 -15.48 -10.82
C ASN A 248 2.69 -15.89 -9.35
N LEU A 249 1.67 -15.51 -8.57
CA LEU A 249 1.63 -15.80 -7.14
C LEU A 249 1.59 -17.32 -6.83
N LYS A 250 1.09 -18.14 -7.76
CA LYS A 250 1.05 -19.61 -7.60
C LYS A 250 2.45 -20.25 -7.59
N ASP A 251 3.44 -19.59 -8.19
CA ASP A 251 4.82 -20.09 -8.24
C ASP A 251 5.60 -19.78 -6.95
N ILE A 252 5.00 -19.02 -6.03
CA ILE A 252 5.61 -18.68 -4.76
C ILE A 252 5.46 -19.85 -3.81
N VAL A 253 6.60 -20.43 -3.41
CA VAL A 253 6.63 -21.49 -2.42
C VAL A 253 6.55 -20.90 -1.02
N CYS A 254 5.58 -21.35 -0.24
CA CYS A 254 5.51 -20.99 1.17
C CYS A 254 6.71 -21.58 1.92
N ASN A 255 7.55 -20.70 2.43
CA ASN A 255 8.64 -21.04 3.34
C ASN A 255 8.33 -20.41 4.71
N PRO A 256 7.65 -21.15 5.60
CA PRO A 256 7.37 -20.64 6.93
C PRO A 256 8.70 -20.30 7.64
N ALA A 257 8.75 -19.15 8.27
CA ALA A 257 9.94 -18.73 9.00
C ALA A 257 10.25 -19.75 10.11
N SER A 258 11.40 -20.40 10.03
CA SER A 258 11.89 -21.29 11.11
C SER A 258 12.69 -20.43 12.09
N VAL A 259 12.01 -19.76 12.99
CA VAL A 259 12.62 -18.88 13.98
C VAL A 259 12.83 -19.66 15.27
N LYS A 260 14.09 -19.87 15.65
CA LYS A 260 14.43 -20.35 17.01
C LYS A 260 14.85 -19.14 17.83
N ALA A 261 14.05 -18.79 18.84
CA ALA A 261 14.42 -17.71 19.76
C ALA A 261 15.73 -18.03 20.49
N ALA A 262 16.66 -17.08 20.43
CA ALA A 262 17.99 -17.24 21.03
C ALA A 262 18.01 -16.97 22.55
N THR A 263 16.91 -16.45 23.12
CA THR A 263 16.85 -15.96 24.51
C THR A 263 16.40 -17.04 25.50
N ARG A 264 16.98 -16.98 26.73
CA ARG A 264 16.61 -17.87 27.84
C ARG A 264 15.27 -17.52 28.48
N GLU A 265 14.77 -16.28 28.36
CA GLU A 265 13.46 -15.87 28.86
C GLU A 265 12.39 -16.06 27.77
N GLN A 266 11.58 -17.09 27.94
CA GLN A 266 10.44 -17.31 27.06
C GLN A 266 9.27 -16.41 27.49
N VAL A 267 8.96 -15.44 26.66
CA VAL A 267 7.71 -14.66 26.78
C VAL A 267 6.61 -15.42 26.08
N SER A 268 5.43 -15.53 26.71
CA SER A 268 4.25 -16.07 26.07
C SER A 268 3.06 -15.13 26.26
N VAL A 269 2.16 -15.14 25.29
CA VAL A 269 0.85 -14.47 25.40
C VAL A 269 -0.26 -15.48 25.11
N ARG A 270 -1.24 -15.55 25.99
CA ARG A 270 -2.40 -16.42 25.85
C ARG A 270 -3.68 -15.63 25.92
N ALA A 271 -4.48 -15.75 24.88
CA ALA A 271 -5.86 -15.26 24.79
C ALA A 271 -6.82 -16.39 25.08
N GLU A 272 -7.83 -16.18 25.95
CA GLU A 272 -8.81 -17.18 26.32
C GLU A 272 -10.23 -16.61 26.20
N ASN A 273 -11.04 -17.21 25.34
CA ASN A 273 -12.46 -16.90 25.11
C ASN A 273 -12.73 -15.40 24.90
N LEU A 274 -11.86 -14.74 24.14
CA LEU A 274 -11.98 -13.32 23.85
C LEU A 274 -13.14 -13.05 22.92
N SER A 275 -13.97 -12.07 23.27
CA SER A 275 -15.01 -11.54 22.37
C SER A 275 -14.97 -10.03 22.36
N PHE A 276 -15.19 -9.41 21.21
CA PHE A 276 -15.13 -7.95 21.05
C PHE A 276 -16.11 -7.43 19.99
N GLY A 277 -16.53 -6.20 20.17
CA GLY A 277 -17.30 -5.39 19.23
C GLY A 277 -17.52 -4.00 19.82
N TYR A 278 -17.55 -2.98 18.99
CA TYR A 278 -17.72 -1.59 19.42
C TYR A 278 -19.12 -1.31 19.98
N GLN A 279 -20.14 -1.89 19.37
CA GLN A 279 -21.52 -1.74 19.83
C GLN A 279 -21.91 -2.90 20.76
N SER A 280 -22.86 -2.65 21.70
CA SER A 280 -23.23 -3.63 22.71
C SER A 280 -23.87 -4.92 22.14
N LYS A 281 -24.52 -4.82 20.98
CA LYS A 281 -25.26 -5.95 20.37
C LYS A 281 -24.55 -6.61 19.18
N GLN A 282 -23.47 -5.99 18.64
CA GLN A 282 -22.77 -6.51 17.47
C GLN A 282 -21.34 -6.87 17.84
N LEU A 283 -20.99 -8.14 17.76
CA LEU A 283 -19.63 -8.63 17.92
C LEU A 283 -18.92 -8.63 16.55
N LEU A 284 -17.66 -8.23 16.55
CA LEU A 284 -16.76 -8.39 15.43
C LEU A 284 -16.19 -9.82 15.39
N TRP A 285 -15.93 -10.38 16.56
CA TRP A 285 -15.51 -11.77 16.73
C TRP A 285 -15.80 -12.24 18.16
N LYS A 286 -15.93 -13.58 18.34
CA LYS A 286 -16.31 -14.20 19.60
C LYS A 286 -15.49 -15.46 19.89
N ASP A 287 -15.34 -15.74 21.19
CA ASP A 287 -14.76 -16.97 21.74
C ASP A 287 -13.37 -17.32 21.20
N VAL A 288 -12.56 -16.27 20.91
CA VAL A 288 -11.23 -16.40 20.33
C VAL A 288 -10.24 -16.86 21.39
N SER A 289 -9.57 -17.97 21.14
CA SER A 289 -8.53 -18.53 22.01
C SER A 289 -7.30 -18.93 21.21
N PHE A 290 -6.12 -18.47 21.64
CA PHE A 290 -4.84 -18.85 21.06
C PHE A 290 -3.70 -18.58 22.04
N GLU A 291 -2.56 -19.18 21.77
CA GLU A 291 -1.33 -18.97 22.53
C GLU A 291 -0.15 -18.78 21.57
N CYS A 292 0.72 -17.81 21.88
CA CYS A 292 1.94 -17.53 21.13
C CYS A 292 3.09 -17.43 22.09
N GLN A 293 4.30 -17.75 21.62
CA GLN A 293 5.54 -17.73 22.41
C GLN A 293 6.67 -17.02 21.69
N SER A 294 7.73 -16.74 22.42
CA SER A 294 8.94 -16.08 21.89
C SER A 294 9.39 -16.70 20.57
N GLY A 295 9.61 -15.86 19.58
CA GLY A 295 9.97 -16.27 18.23
C GLY A 295 8.79 -16.44 17.27
N ASP A 296 7.54 -16.39 17.76
CA ASP A 296 6.38 -16.48 16.87
C ASP A 296 6.19 -15.20 16.05
N ILE A 297 5.97 -15.37 14.76
CA ILE A 297 5.53 -14.35 13.83
C ILE A 297 4.13 -14.74 13.35
N VAL A 298 3.12 -14.07 13.90
CA VAL A 298 1.71 -14.42 13.72
C VAL A 298 1.07 -13.52 12.69
N GLY A 299 0.73 -14.05 11.52
CA GLY A 299 -0.06 -13.33 10.52
C GLY A 299 -1.52 -13.21 10.93
N ILE A 300 -2.12 -12.04 10.76
CA ILE A 300 -3.56 -11.80 10.95
C ILE A 300 -4.14 -11.45 9.58
N VAL A 301 -4.93 -12.36 9.01
CA VAL A 301 -5.45 -12.24 7.65
C VAL A 301 -6.99 -12.32 7.65
N GLY A 302 -7.61 -11.78 6.61
CA GLY A 302 -9.08 -11.74 6.48
C GLY A 302 -9.52 -10.50 5.71
N LYS A 303 -10.79 -10.42 5.32
CA LYS A 303 -11.34 -9.29 4.55
C LYS A 303 -11.29 -7.97 5.32
N ASN A 304 -11.40 -6.86 4.60
CA ASN A 304 -11.49 -5.55 5.24
C ASN A 304 -12.78 -5.44 6.08
N GLY A 305 -12.69 -4.76 7.23
CA GLY A 305 -13.83 -4.59 8.14
C GLY A 305 -14.11 -5.76 9.08
N THR A 306 -13.44 -6.92 8.97
CA THR A 306 -13.67 -8.09 9.83
C THR A 306 -13.13 -7.93 11.26
N GLY A 307 -12.36 -6.87 11.55
CA GLY A 307 -11.90 -6.57 12.90
C GLY A 307 -10.44 -6.97 13.19
N LYS A 308 -9.58 -7.12 12.17
CA LYS A 308 -8.14 -7.41 12.32
C LYS A 308 -7.42 -6.39 13.19
N SER A 309 -7.50 -5.10 12.84
CA SER A 309 -6.90 -4.01 13.64
C SER A 309 -7.53 -3.90 15.03
N SER A 310 -8.83 -4.25 15.18
CA SER A 310 -9.48 -4.33 16.48
C SER A 310 -8.89 -5.43 17.35
N LEU A 311 -8.51 -6.58 16.77
CA LEU A 311 -7.83 -7.65 17.48
C LEU A 311 -6.48 -7.16 18.04
N ILE A 312 -5.66 -6.52 17.21
CA ILE A 312 -4.40 -5.89 17.65
C ILE A 312 -4.66 -4.90 18.79
N ARG A 313 -5.62 -3.99 18.66
CA ARG A 313 -5.97 -3.01 19.70
C ARG A 313 -6.37 -3.65 21.02
N VAL A 314 -7.09 -4.76 20.98
CA VAL A 314 -7.44 -5.53 22.18
C VAL A 314 -6.21 -6.21 22.77
N LEU A 315 -5.35 -6.83 21.98
CA LEU A 315 -4.12 -7.48 22.44
C LEU A 315 -3.18 -6.49 23.11
N MET A 316 -2.98 -5.34 22.51
CA MET A 316 -2.15 -4.24 23.05
C MET A 316 -2.73 -3.61 24.31
N GLY A 317 -4.02 -3.77 24.58
CA GLY A 317 -4.72 -3.13 25.69
C GLY A 317 -5.18 -1.69 25.38
N LEU A 318 -5.28 -1.29 24.13
CA LEU A 318 -5.96 -0.05 23.73
C LEU A 318 -7.45 -0.18 23.89
N GLU A 319 -8.01 -1.35 23.53
CA GLU A 319 -9.42 -1.67 23.69
C GLU A 319 -9.61 -2.73 24.80
N LYS A 320 -10.81 -2.75 25.40
CA LYS A 320 -11.20 -3.75 26.41
C LYS A 320 -12.05 -4.83 25.73
N PRO A 321 -11.70 -6.12 25.83
CA PRO A 321 -12.60 -7.18 25.36
C PRO A 321 -13.90 -7.17 26.17
N LYS A 322 -15.00 -7.61 25.55
CA LYS A 322 -16.29 -7.77 26.22
C LYS A 322 -16.31 -8.98 27.14
N SER A 323 -15.61 -10.05 26.73
CA SER A 323 -15.41 -11.25 27.54
C SER A 323 -14.01 -11.82 27.31
N GLY A 324 -13.63 -12.77 28.14
CA GLY A 324 -12.35 -13.46 28.08
C GLY A 324 -11.22 -12.72 28.81
N LYS A 325 -10.04 -13.30 28.74
CA LYS A 325 -8.83 -12.76 29.40
C LYS A 325 -7.58 -12.93 28.55
N ILE A 326 -6.59 -12.09 28.81
CA ILE A 326 -5.26 -12.16 28.22
C ILE A 326 -4.24 -12.32 29.33
N SER A 327 -3.39 -13.32 29.19
CA SER A 327 -2.31 -13.62 30.13
C SER A 327 -0.95 -13.49 29.43
N ILE A 328 0.05 -12.98 30.13
CA ILE A 328 1.46 -12.90 29.69
C ILE A 328 2.29 -13.69 30.68
N ALA A 329 3.12 -14.61 30.20
CA ALA A 329 3.91 -15.53 31.03
C ALA A 329 3.05 -16.21 32.11
N GLY A 330 1.87 -16.70 31.74
CA GLY A 330 0.92 -17.39 32.61
C GLY A 330 0.16 -16.50 33.61
N LYS A 331 0.42 -15.18 33.67
CA LYS A 331 -0.25 -14.26 34.59
C LYS A 331 -1.20 -13.33 33.84
N TYR A 332 -2.37 -13.05 34.44
CA TYR A 332 -3.30 -12.06 33.88
C TYR A 332 -2.62 -10.73 33.64
N ALA A 333 -2.79 -10.17 32.45
CA ALA A 333 -2.18 -8.91 32.06
C ALA A 333 -3.25 -7.81 31.89
N SER A 334 -3.17 -6.77 32.74
CA SER A 334 -4.04 -5.60 32.66
C SER A 334 -3.81 -4.83 31.35
N LYS A 335 -4.76 -3.95 30.96
CA LYS A 335 -4.61 -3.06 29.80
C LYS A 335 -3.30 -2.27 29.85
N GLN A 336 -2.96 -1.69 30.99
CA GLN A 336 -1.76 -0.89 31.18
C GLN A 336 -0.49 -1.74 31.00
N GLN A 337 -0.42 -2.92 31.58
CA GLN A 337 0.72 -3.82 31.42
C GLN A 337 0.94 -4.24 29.97
N ARG A 338 -0.15 -4.51 29.22
CA ARG A 338 -0.06 -4.84 27.80
C ARG A 338 0.46 -3.66 26.97
N ARG A 339 -0.04 -2.43 27.20
CA ARG A 339 0.46 -1.23 26.51
C ARG A 339 1.95 -0.99 26.72
N HIS A 340 2.45 -1.09 27.95
CA HIS A 340 3.86 -0.91 28.24
C HIS A 340 4.77 -1.99 27.64
N LYS A 341 4.21 -3.14 27.26
CA LYS A 341 4.94 -4.27 26.66
C LYS A 341 4.76 -4.35 25.15
N SER A 342 4.15 -3.36 24.53
CA SER A 342 3.76 -3.36 23.10
C SER A 342 4.40 -2.20 22.35
N PHE A 343 4.83 -2.47 21.13
CA PHE A 343 5.16 -1.47 20.12
C PHE A 343 4.23 -1.66 18.92
N TYR A 344 3.73 -0.58 18.34
CA TYR A 344 2.77 -0.62 17.25
C TYR A 344 3.23 0.21 16.06
N VAL A 345 3.34 -0.43 14.91
CA VAL A 345 3.51 0.22 13.61
C VAL A 345 2.13 0.34 12.98
N MET A 346 1.69 1.58 12.82
CA MET A 346 0.34 1.89 12.33
C MET A 346 0.26 1.76 10.80
N GLN A 347 -0.92 1.46 10.27
CA GLN A 347 -1.18 1.46 8.84
C GLN A 347 -0.97 2.84 8.23
N ASP A 348 -1.49 3.89 8.88
CA ASP A 348 -1.27 5.29 8.50
C ASP A 348 -0.12 5.83 9.35
N VAL A 349 1.09 5.78 8.81
CA VAL A 349 2.33 6.11 9.51
C VAL A 349 2.45 7.60 9.83
N ASP A 350 1.70 8.48 9.16
CA ASP A 350 1.72 9.92 9.43
C ASP A 350 1.24 10.25 10.85
N TYR A 351 0.38 9.41 11.44
CA TYR A 351 -0.07 9.57 12.83
C TYR A 351 0.92 9.05 13.88
N GLN A 352 2.05 8.48 13.45
CA GLN A 352 3.03 7.90 14.37
C GLN A 352 4.18 8.84 14.71
N PHE A 353 4.45 9.85 13.87
CA PHE A 353 5.62 10.73 14.00
C PHE A 353 5.27 12.03 14.74
N PHE A 354 6.08 12.37 15.75
CA PHE A 354 5.85 13.52 16.63
C PHE A 354 7.08 14.42 16.79
N ALA A 355 8.29 13.92 16.50
CA ALA A 355 9.53 14.66 16.67
C ALA A 355 9.85 15.59 15.50
N GLY A 356 10.72 16.57 15.75
CA GLY A 356 11.11 17.58 14.76
C GLY A 356 12.10 17.09 13.70
N SER A 357 12.72 15.90 13.89
CA SER A 357 13.61 15.29 12.90
C SER A 357 13.57 13.76 12.99
N VAL A 358 14.01 13.10 11.92
CA VAL A 358 14.09 11.63 11.85
C VAL A 358 14.93 11.06 12.97
N ILE A 359 16.11 11.61 13.24
CA ILE A 359 16.96 11.12 14.31
C ILE A 359 16.33 11.34 15.70
N SER A 360 15.64 12.48 15.91
CA SER A 360 14.93 12.77 17.16
C SER A 360 13.77 11.79 17.37
N GLU A 361 13.06 11.42 16.29
CA GLU A 361 12.01 10.39 16.34
C GLU A 361 12.57 9.04 16.77
N MET A 362 13.72 8.63 16.21
CA MET A 362 14.38 7.37 16.53
C MET A 362 14.80 7.28 18.00
N VAL A 363 15.27 8.36 18.61
CA VAL A 363 15.76 8.36 20.01
C VAL A 363 14.70 8.74 21.04
N THR A 364 13.49 9.05 20.60
CA THR A 364 12.37 9.41 21.50
C THR A 364 12.13 8.31 22.53
N GLY A 365 12.20 8.67 23.81
CA GLY A 365 12.12 7.74 24.96
C GLY A 365 13.44 7.07 25.36
N PHE A 366 14.51 7.27 24.59
CA PHE A 366 15.86 6.72 24.84
C PHE A 366 16.92 7.82 25.04
N GLU A 367 16.53 9.07 25.21
CA GLU A 367 17.43 10.25 25.23
C GLU A 367 18.49 10.16 26.35
N LYS A 368 18.21 9.40 27.40
CA LYS A 368 19.13 9.20 28.55
C LYS A 368 20.15 8.08 28.29
N ASN A 369 19.99 7.30 27.23
CA ASN A 369 20.93 6.24 26.86
C ASN A 369 22.05 6.83 26.00
N PRO A 370 23.34 6.79 26.45
CA PRO A 370 24.46 7.38 25.74
C PRO A 370 24.68 6.80 24.33
N THR A 371 24.29 5.54 24.12
CA THR A 371 24.46 4.83 22.83
C THR A 371 23.24 4.91 21.92
N ALA A 372 22.17 5.59 22.33
CA ALA A 372 20.92 5.63 21.57
C ALA A 372 21.09 6.25 20.18
N TYR A 373 21.85 7.33 20.08
CA TYR A 373 22.11 8.00 18.80
C TYR A 373 22.96 7.14 17.84
N GLU A 374 23.98 6.46 18.35
CA GLU A 374 24.79 5.53 17.54
C GLU A 374 23.94 4.39 17.01
N ARG A 375 23.17 3.74 17.89
CA ARG A 375 22.21 2.68 17.52
C ARG A 375 21.17 3.18 16.50
N ALA A 376 20.63 4.38 16.69
CA ALA A 376 19.68 4.99 15.76
C ALA A 376 20.28 5.16 14.37
N ARG A 377 21.52 5.70 14.26
CA ARG A 377 22.21 5.87 12.97
C ARG A 377 22.52 4.53 12.29
N GLU A 378 22.92 3.51 13.02
CA GLU A 378 23.12 2.15 12.48
C GLU A 378 21.81 1.61 11.87
N ILE A 379 20.69 1.78 12.57
CA ILE A 379 19.39 1.38 12.07
C ILE A 379 18.99 2.22 10.86
N LEU A 380 19.12 3.55 10.90
CA LEU A 380 18.81 4.42 9.76
C LEU A 380 19.62 4.05 8.53
N ARG A 381 20.90 3.69 8.68
CA ARG A 381 21.76 3.20 7.60
C ARG A 381 21.21 1.91 6.99
N LYS A 382 20.79 0.94 7.83
CA LYS A 382 20.17 -0.32 7.38
C LYS A 382 18.92 -0.06 6.51
N PHE A 383 18.15 0.99 6.84
CA PHE A 383 16.93 1.36 6.13
C PHE A 383 17.14 2.40 5.02
N SER A 384 18.40 2.76 4.69
CA SER A 384 18.75 3.81 3.72
C SER A 384 18.03 5.13 4.01
N LEU A 385 18.10 5.56 5.28
CA LEU A 385 17.50 6.80 5.78
C LEU A 385 18.54 7.70 6.47
N GLU A 386 19.84 7.37 6.44
CA GLU A 386 20.88 8.14 7.12
C GLU A 386 20.98 9.57 6.63
N GLU A 387 20.87 9.78 5.32
CA GLU A 387 20.91 11.12 4.70
C GLU A 387 19.72 12.03 5.07
N TYR A 388 18.66 11.44 5.65
CA TYR A 388 17.45 12.15 6.09
C TYR A 388 17.40 12.37 7.60
N GLU A 389 18.50 12.12 8.35
CA GLU A 389 18.47 12.15 9.82
C GLU A 389 18.00 13.48 10.40
N ASP A 390 18.32 14.60 9.76
CA ASP A 390 18.01 15.95 10.24
C ASP A 390 16.71 16.54 9.71
N VAL A 391 16.05 15.88 8.72
CA VAL A 391 14.81 16.42 8.14
C VAL A 391 13.58 16.03 8.97
N HIS A 392 12.53 16.82 8.86
CA HIS A 392 11.26 16.51 9.52
C HIS A 392 10.60 15.27 8.88
N PRO A 393 10.08 14.29 9.67
CA PRO A 393 9.49 13.07 9.12
C PRO A 393 8.37 13.30 8.09
N SER A 394 7.62 14.40 8.18
CA SER A 394 6.56 14.73 7.23
C SER A 394 7.06 14.99 5.81
N THR A 395 8.33 15.39 5.63
CA THR A 395 8.93 15.66 4.30
C THR A 395 9.37 14.41 3.57
N LEU A 396 9.41 13.27 4.27
CA LEU A 396 9.74 11.98 3.69
C LEU A 396 8.65 11.51 2.71
N SER A 397 9.04 10.78 1.68
CA SER A 397 8.11 10.06 0.81
C SER A 397 7.35 8.96 1.58
N GLY A 398 6.21 8.49 1.05
CA GLY A 398 5.42 7.43 1.68
C GLY A 398 6.25 6.17 2.00
N GLY A 399 7.07 5.70 1.06
CA GLY A 399 7.96 4.56 1.28
C GLY A 399 9.06 4.82 2.30
N GLN A 400 9.63 6.04 2.37
CA GLN A 400 10.59 6.42 3.40
C GLN A 400 9.94 6.47 4.79
N LYS A 401 8.74 7.04 4.91
CA LYS A 401 7.95 7.03 6.15
C LYS A 401 7.65 5.62 6.63
N GLN A 402 7.27 4.72 5.69
CA GLN A 402 7.03 3.31 6.02
C GLN A 402 8.32 2.64 6.54
N ARG A 403 9.47 2.85 5.88
CA ARG A 403 10.76 2.34 6.38
C ARG A 403 11.14 2.91 7.74
N LEU A 404 10.90 4.22 7.97
CA LEU A 404 11.15 4.83 9.28
C LEU A 404 10.30 4.21 10.38
N SER A 405 9.02 3.96 10.13
CA SER A 405 8.12 3.34 11.11
C SER A 405 8.56 1.92 11.51
N ILE A 406 9.10 1.15 10.56
CA ILE A 406 9.70 -0.16 10.84
C ILE A 406 11.02 0.00 11.61
N ALA A 407 11.86 0.95 11.21
CA ALA A 407 13.12 1.25 11.90
C ALA A 407 12.91 1.58 13.39
N LEU A 408 11.86 2.33 13.72
CA LEU A 408 11.46 2.61 15.11
C LEU A 408 11.18 1.33 15.92
N SER A 409 10.63 0.28 15.30
CA SER A 409 10.41 -1.00 16.00
C SER A 409 11.72 -1.66 16.46
N CYS A 410 12.83 -1.37 15.78
CA CYS A 410 14.17 -1.87 16.15
C CYS A 410 14.75 -1.16 17.36
N MET A 411 14.34 0.09 17.63
CA MET A 411 14.72 0.81 18.84
C MET A 411 13.98 0.31 20.08
N SER A 412 12.77 -0.24 19.90
CA SER A 412 11.91 -0.65 21.00
C SER A 412 12.39 -1.93 21.68
N ASP A 413 12.39 -1.95 23.01
CA ASP A 413 12.64 -3.15 23.83
C ASP A 413 11.35 -3.93 24.16
N ALA A 414 10.20 -3.51 23.60
CA ALA A 414 8.92 -4.17 23.83
C ALA A 414 8.94 -5.64 23.32
N PRO A 415 8.48 -6.60 24.15
CA PRO A 415 8.45 -8.01 23.76
C PRO A 415 7.35 -8.35 22.75
N PHE A 416 6.35 -7.48 22.56
CA PHE A 416 5.27 -7.65 21.62
C PHE A 416 5.32 -6.54 20.57
N LEU A 417 5.48 -6.95 19.31
CA LEU A 417 5.47 -6.04 18.16
C LEU A 417 4.19 -6.26 17.36
N TYR A 418 3.55 -5.17 16.98
CA TYR A 418 2.34 -5.19 16.17
C TYR A 418 2.55 -4.35 14.93
N PHE A 419 2.26 -4.93 13.76
CA PHE A 419 2.40 -4.28 12.47
C PHE A 419 1.07 -4.33 11.73
N ASP A 420 0.55 -3.17 11.33
CA ASP A 420 -0.69 -3.07 10.56
C ASP A 420 -0.36 -2.65 9.12
N GLU A 421 -0.44 -3.61 8.16
CA GLU A 421 -0.10 -3.45 6.75
C GLU A 421 1.32 -2.88 6.49
N PRO A 422 2.39 -3.47 7.04
CA PRO A 422 3.74 -2.90 6.99
C PRO A 422 4.36 -2.86 5.60
N THR A 423 3.78 -3.53 4.61
CA THR A 423 4.28 -3.61 3.22
C THR A 423 3.45 -2.85 2.21
N SER A 424 2.48 -2.04 2.67
CA SER A 424 1.64 -1.24 1.77
C SER A 424 2.48 -0.27 0.93
N GLY A 425 2.36 -0.31 -0.40
CA GLY A 425 3.11 0.56 -1.32
C GLY A 425 4.62 0.28 -1.39
N LEU A 426 5.10 -0.88 -0.91
CA LEU A 426 6.51 -1.25 -0.98
C LEU A 426 6.83 -2.11 -2.21
N ASP A 427 8.01 -1.86 -2.81
CA ASP A 427 8.63 -2.71 -3.79
C ASP A 427 9.15 -4.04 -3.19
N ALA A 428 9.68 -4.93 -4.00
CA ALA A 428 10.16 -6.23 -3.55
C ALA A 428 11.35 -6.15 -2.59
N GLU A 429 12.26 -5.19 -2.79
CA GLU A 429 13.46 -5.03 -1.97
C GLU A 429 13.10 -4.50 -0.57
N ASN A 430 12.27 -3.47 -0.49
CA ASN A 430 11.79 -2.93 0.78
C ASN A 430 10.89 -3.94 1.51
N MET A 431 10.04 -4.70 0.81
CA MET A 431 9.26 -5.78 1.41
C MET A 431 10.15 -6.85 2.03
N LYS A 432 11.24 -7.24 1.36
CA LYS A 432 12.25 -8.18 1.86
C LYS A 432 12.93 -7.64 3.13
N LEU A 433 13.35 -6.36 3.12
CA LEU A 433 13.95 -5.70 4.29
C LEU A 433 13.02 -5.73 5.50
N VAL A 434 11.72 -5.47 5.30
CA VAL A 434 10.70 -5.57 6.36
C VAL A 434 10.59 -7.00 6.89
N SER A 435 10.54 -8.00 5.99
CA SER A 435 10.47 -9.42 6.35
C SER A 435 11.68 -9.86 7.17
N GLU A 436 12.88 -9.51 6.73
CA GLU A 436 14.14 -9.81 7.45
C GLU A 436 14.16 -9.14 8.82
N THR A 437 13.76 -7.87 8.90
CA THR A 437 13.71 -7.12 10.16
C THR A 437 12.75 -7.76 11.17
N ILE A 438 11.55 -8.14 10.77
CA ILE A 438 10.59 -8.81 11.67
C ILE A 438 11.14 -10.16 12.11
N THR A 439 11.79 -10.90 11.21
CA THR A 439 12.42 -12.20 11.51
C THR A 439 13.56 -12.04 12.54
N GLU A 440 14.42 -11.03 12.38
CA GLU A 440 15.48 -10.72 13.35
C GLU A 440 14.93 -10.38 14.74
N GLN A 441 13.85 -9.57 14.79
CA GLN A 441 13.20 -9.21 16.05
C GLN A 441 12.58 -10.45 16.74
N ALA A 442 11.98 -11.36 15.95
CA ALA A 442 11.45 -12.61 16.48
C ALA A 442 12.58 -13.54 16.97
N ALA A 443 13.69 -13.65 16.23
CA ALA A 443 14.87 -14.40 16.64
C ALA A 443 15.50 -13.84 17.94
N ALA A 444 15.39 -12.53 18.17
CA ALA A 444 15.76 -11.88 19.43
C ALA A 444 14.77 -12.19 20.59
N GLY A 445 13.75 -13.03 20.38
CA GLY A 445 12.81 -13.49 21.41
C GLY A 445 11.51 -12.70 21.52
N LYS A 446 11.27 -11.72 20.61
CA LYS A 446 9.99 -11.00 20.57
C LYS A 446 8.91 -11.83 19.88
N ILE A 447 7.65 -11.45 20.12
CA ILE A 447 6.48 -12.00 19.41
C ILE A 447 5.96 -10.90 18.46
N ALA A 448 5.85 -11.20 17.17
CA ALA A 448 5.34 -10.27 16.19
C ALA A 448 3.92 -10.67 15.72
N PHE A 449 2.99 -9.72 15.73
CA PHE A 449 1.67 -9.84 15.13
C PHE A 449 1.60 -8.92 13.93
N VAL A 450 1.26 -9.46 12.77
CA VAL A 450 1.32 -8.72 11.49
C VAL A 450 0.02 -8.87 10.74
N ILE A 451 -0.69 -7.77 10.53
CA ILE A 451 -1.81 -7.73 9.59
C ILE A 451 -1.25 -7.52 8.20
N THR A 452 -1.70 -8.32 7.24
CA THR A 452 -1.40 -8.10 5.83
C THR A 452 -2.44 -8.70 4.89
N HIS A 453 -2.57 -8.05 3.73
CA HIS A 453 -3.31 -8.55 2.56
C HIS A 453 -2.36 -8.98 1.44
N ASP A 454 -1.08 -9.01 1.70
CA ASP A 454 -0.03 -9.31 0.75
C ASP A 454 0.34 -10.78 0.78
N TYR A 455 -0.04 -11.51 -0.27
CA TYR A 455 0.24 -12.95 -0.40
C TYR A 455 1.73 -13.26 -0.41
N GLU A 456 2.51 -12.49 -1.18
CA GLU A 456 3.95 -12.69 -1.36
C GLU A 456 4.69 -12.50 -0.03
N PHE A 457 4.32 -11.48 0.72
CA PHE A 457 4.82 -11.24 2.07
C PHE A 457 4.39 -12.34 3.05
N ALA A 458 3.09 -12.72 3.00
CA ALA A 458 2.58 -13.77 3.84
C ALA A 458 3.33 -15.10 3.58
N ALA A 459 3.54 -15.48 2.33
CA ALA A 459 4.20 -16.74 1.97
C ALA A 459 5.64 -16.88 2.48
N SER A 460 6.32 -15.76 2.80
CA SER A 460 7.73 -15.73 3.17
C SER A 460 8.01 -15.50 4.66
N LEU A 461 7.01 -15.09 5.46
CA LEU A 461 7.29 -14.53 6.79
C LEU A 461 6.72 -15.32 7.97
N PHE A 462 5.46 -15.79 7.91
CA PHE A 462 4.75 -16.20 9.11
C PHE A 462 5.11 -17.59 9.62
N THR A 463 5.08 -17.76 10.95
CA THR A 463 5.13 -19.07 11.60
C THR A 463 3.74 -19.67 11.78
N SER A 464 2.69 -18.85 11.93
CA SER A 464 1.29 -19.25 12.06
C SER A 464 0.35 -18.14 11.63
N LEU A 465 -0.93 -18.45 11.38
CA LEU A 465 -1.93 -17.46 10.99
C LEU A 465 -3.12 -17.46 11.96
N LEU A 466 -3.71 -16.28 12.11
CA LEU A 466 -5.05 -16.06 12.64
C LEU A 466 -5.94 -15.54 11.49
N VAL A 467 -6.83 -16.39 11.00
CA VAL A 467 -7.74 -16.05 9.89
C VAL A 467 -9.04 -15.53 10.46
N VAL A 468 -9.30 -14.25 10.28
CA VAL A 468 -10.55 -13.60 10.73
C VAL A 468 -11.61 -13.80 9.66
N GLN A 469 -12.67 -14.55 9.98
CA GLN A 469 -13.69 -14.97 9.03
C GLN A 469 -14.94 -14.07 9.10
N ASP A 470 -15.75 -14.11 8.04
CA ASP A 470 -16.99 -13.32 7.93
C ASP A 470 -18.09 -13.77 8.95
N ASP A 471 -18.00 -14.99 9.45
CA ASP A 471 -18.92 -15.55 10.47
C ASP A 471 -18.58 -15.12 11.91
N HIS A 472 -17.68 -14.15 12.05
CA HIS A 472 -17.18 -13.64 13.34
C HIS A 472 -16.31 -14.63 14.14
N SER A 473 -15.82 -15.69 13.52
CA SER A 473 -14.85 -16.60 14.10
C SER A 473 -13.42 -16.21 13.72
N ILE A 474 -12.44 -16.65 14.51
CA ILE A 474 -11.03 -16.57 14.17
C ILE A 474 -10.44 -17.97 14.20
N LYS A 475 -10.02 -18.45 13.04
CA LYS A 475 -9.38 -19.77 12.91
C LYS A 475 -7.87 -19.60 13.01
N ARG A 476 -7.23 -20.39 13.86
CA ARG A 476 -5.76 -20.50 13.88
C ARG A 476 -5.30 -21.54 12.87
N ILE A 477 -4.33 -21.20 12.05
CA ILE A 477 -3.57 -22.12 11.19
C ILE A 477 -2.22 -22.33 11.85
N SER A 478 -1.95 -23.59 12.22
CA SER A 478 -0.70 -23.97 12.88
C SER A 478 0.48 -23.99 11.89
N PRO A 479 1.74 -23.99 12.35
CA PRO A 479 2.91 -24.10 11.48
C PRO A 479 2.86 -25.31 10.54
N ASP A 480 2.33 -26.44 11.01
CA ASP A 480 2.21 -27.68 10.20
C ASP A 480 1.16 -27.59 9.10
N GLU A 481 0.14 -26.74 9.28
CA GLU A 481 -0.92 -26.48 8.30
C GLU A 481 -0.58 -25.32 7.35
N TYR A 482 0.47 -24.57 7.64
CA TYR A 482 0.88 -23.39 6.89
C TYR A 482 1.61 -23.79 5.60
N ARG A 483 0.85 -24.00 4.53
CA ARG A 483 1.32 -24.45 3.22
C ARG A 483 0.78 -23.54 2.11
N SER A 484 1.42 -23.58 0.93
CA SER A 484 0.99 -22.79 -0.24
C SER A 484 -0.48 -23.01 -0.59
N GLU A 485 -0.98 -24.26 -0.54
CA GLU A 485 -2.40 -24.57 -0.79
C GLU A 485 -3.35 -23.91 0.22
N THR A 486 -2.98 -23.94 1.52
CA THR A 486 -3.78 -23.31 2.57
C THR A 486 -3.80 -21.78 2.38
N LEU A 487 -2.64 -21.21 2.08
CA LEU A 487 -2.52 -19.77 1.87
C LEU A 487 -3.28 -19.33 0.61
N SER A 488 -3.16 -20.09 -0.50
CA SER A 488 -3.90 -19.82 -1.75
C SER A 488 -5.42 -19.81 -1.53
N LYS A 489 -5.95 -20.72 -0.71
CA LYS A 489 -7.38 -20.72 -0.35
C LYS A 489 -7.79 -19.50 0.47
N ILE A 490 -6.96 -19.10 1.45
CA ILE A 490 -7.23 -17.93 2.30
C ILE A 490 -7.25 -16.64 1.47
N PHE A 491 -6.35 -16.53 0.48
CA PHE A 491 -6.22 -15.37 -0.40
C PHE A 491 -7.03 -15.53 -1.70
N GLU A 492 -7.88 -16.56 -1.83
CA GLU A 492 -8.78 -16.80 -2.98
C GLU A 492 -8.03 -16.80 -4.33
N LEU A 493 -6.80 -17.40 -4.37
CA LEU A 493 -5.97 -17.46 -5.58
C LEU A 493 -6.45 -18.53 -6.60
N GLU A 494 -7.50 -19.28 -6.31
CA GLU A 494 -7.94 -20.45 -7.07
C GLU A 494 -8.86 -20.13 -8.26
N GLU A 495 -8.78 -18.95 -8.85
CA GLU A 495 -9.45 -18.69 -10.12
C GLU A 495 -8.51 -18.19 -11.22
#